data_dba007ddef8cbbcb43ba8af71d5d36db
#
_entry.id   dba007ddef8cbbcb43ba8af71d5d36db
#
_cell.length_a   1.000
_cell.length_b   1.000
_cell.length_c   1.000
_cell.angle_alpha   90.00
_cell.angle_beta   90.00
_cell.angle_gamma   90.00
#
_symmetry.space_group_name_H-M   'P 1'
#
loop_
_entity.id
_entity.type
_entity.pdbx_description
1 polymer ?
#
loop_
_entity_poly.entity_id
_entity_poly.type
_entity_poly.pdbx_seq_one_letter_code
_entity_poly.pdbx_strand_id
1 'polypeptide(L)'
;RLAALLLKASRGRFGRETAIRIRDTARRSIGAVSPAKSMELQHTIAHLRVYDQEIGEIESEIEKIMDDVNSPITSVPGIGMQMGAVILAEIGSFRRFDSPDKILAYAGMSPSTYQSGKLTGSYSRMEKRGSRYLRYALFNVTRYVCHYDPGFTAYLSKKRKEGKHYYVAISHAVKRLVRVLYAMEISGNRYQTA
;
A
#
# COMPACT_ATOMS: atom_id res chain seq x y z
N ARG A 1 -30.10 22.17 -3.81
CA ARG A 1 -28.86 22.17 -4.58
C ARG A 1 -27.71 21.54 -3.79
N LEU A 2 -27.37 22.03 -2.56
CA LEU A 2 -26.29 21.47 -1.75
C LEU A 2 -26.49 19.98 -1.42
N ALA A 3 -27.70 19.56 -1.05
CA ALA A 3 -28.00 18.14 -0.75
C ALA A 3 -27.78 17.23 -1.97
N ALA A 4 -28.19 17.67 -3.17
CA ALA A 4 -27.98 16.90 -4.40
C ALA A 4 -26.49 16.77 -4.75
N LEU A 5 -25.71 17.84 -4.56
CA LEU A 5 -24.26 17.81 -4.76
C LEU A 5 -23.57 16.87 -3.77
N LEU A 6 -23.93 16.94 -2.49
CA LEU A 6 -23.38 16.06 -1.46
C LEU A 6 -23.72 14.59 -1.72
N LEU A 7 -24.95 14.31 -2.09
CA LEU A 7 -25.40 12.95 -2.40
C LEU A 7 -24.58 12.36 -3.57
N LYS A 8 -24.41 13.15 -4.64
CA LYS A 8 -23.62 12.74 -5.81
C LYS A 8 -22.13 12.56 -5.47
N ALA A 9 -21.52 13.56 -4.82
CA ALA A 9 -20.09 13.54 -4.51
C ALA A 9 -19.70 12.46 -3.50
N SER A 10 -20.61 12.10 -2.58
CA SER A 10 -20.38 11.09 -1.55
C SER A 10 -20.86 9.68 -1.94
N ARG A 11 -21.28 9.48 -3.18
CA ARG A 11 -21.87 8.21 -3.66
C ARG A 11 -23.04 7.73 -2.77
N GLY A 12 -23.93 8.66 -2.41
CA GLY A 12 -25.10 8.37 -1.59
C GLY A 12 -24.89 8.44 -0.06
N ARG A 13 -23.65 8.66 0.41
CA ARG A 13 -23.32 8.63 1.84
C ARG A 13 -23.83 9.84 2.61
N PHE A 14 -23.87 11.04 2.00
CA PHE A 14 -24.27 12.29 2.65
C PHE A 14 -25.52 12.87 1.96
N GLY A 15 -26.61 12.92 2.70
CA GLY A 15 -27.92 13.38 2.20
C GLY A 15 -28.33 14.76 2.70
N ARG A 16 -29.66 14.96 2.73
CA ARG A 16 -30.31 16.22 3.07
C ARG A 16 -29.98 16.68 4.51
N GLU A 17 -29.93 15.78 5.46
CA GLU A 17 -29.62 16.07 6.86
C GLU A 17 -28.21 16.66 7.00
N THR A 18 -27.22 16.04 6.40
CA THR A 18 -25.83 16.56 6.38
C THR A 18 -25.75 17.92 5.70
N ALA A 19 -26.51 18.14 4.61
CA ALA A 19 -26.57 19.44 3.94
C ALA A 19 -27.14 20.53 4.84
N ILE A 20 -28.19 20.23 5.60
CA ILE A 20 -28.80 21.15 6.57
C ILE A 20 -27.80 21.48 7.66
N ARG A 21 -27.14 20.48 8.25
CA ARG A 21 -26.13 20.66 9.30
C ARG A 21 -24.97 21.55 8.83
N ILE A 22 -24.44 21.29 7.63
CA ILE A 22 -23.36 22.11 7.05
C ILE A 22 -23.82 23.55 6.87
N ARG A 23 -25.01 23.76 6.27
CA ARG A 23 -25.58 25.09 6.08
C ARG A 23 -25.73 25.85 7.40
N ASP A 24 -26.28 25.20 8.40
CA ASP A 24 -26.60 25.84 9.68
C ASP A 24 -25.32 26.12 10.49
N THR A 25 -24.32 25.24 10.40
CA THR A 25 -22.98 25.49 10.95
C THR A 25 -22.30 26.67 10.26
N ALA A 26 -22.37 26.75 8.93
CA ALA A 26 -21.80 27.86 8.18
C ALA A 26 -22.46 29.21 8.52
N ARG A 27 -23.80 29.22 8.73
CA ARG A 27 -24.53 30.43 9.14
C ARG A 27 -24.20 30.94 10.55
N ARG A 28 -23.79 30.05 11.44
CA ARG A 28 -23.37 30.38 12.83
C ARG A 28 -21.88 30.63 12.94
N SER A 29 -21.13 30.45 11.87
CA SER A 29 -19.70 30.69 11.85
C SER A 29 -19.41 32.19 11.96
N ILE A 30 -18.43 32.55 12.78
CA ILE A 30 -17.90 33.90 12.91
C ILE A 30 -16.90 34.25 11.79
N GLY A 31 -16.76 33.38 10.79
CA GLY A 31 -15.84 33.57 9.68
C GLY A 31 -16.21 34.75 8.81
N ALA A 32 -15.22 35.51 8.36
CA ALA A 32 -15.40 36.58 7.40
C ALA A 32 -15.36 36.04 5.96
N VAL A 33 -16.18 36.60 5.08
CA VAL A 33 -16.09 36.31 3.64
C VAL A 33 -14.85 36.99 3.08
N SER A 34 -13.92 36.19 2.54
CA SER A 34 -12.71 36.67 1.90
C SER A 34 -12.70 36.25 0.43
N PRO A 35 -12.79 37.19 -0.53
CA PRO A 35 -12.70 36.90 -1.94
C PRO A 35 -11.40 36.16 -2.32
N ALA A 36 -10.26 36.57 -1.72
CA ALA A 36 -8.98 35.94 -1.94
C ALA A 36 -9.00 34.44 -1.50
N LYS A 37 -9.55 34.13 -0.33
CA LYS A 37 -9.70 32.75 0.14
C LYS A 37 -10.66 31.92 -0.72
N SER A 38 -11.71 32.55 -1.25
CA SER A 38 -12.62 31.89 -2.19
C SER A 38 -11.92 31.54 -3.50
N MET A 39 -11.05 32.43 -4.01
CA MET A 39 -10.26 32.19 -5.20
C MET A 39 -9.22 31.09 -4.97
N GLU A 40 -8.49 31.12 -3.84
CA GLU A 40 -7.55 30.09 -3.45
C GLU A 40 -8.22 28.69 -3.40
N LEU A 41 -9.41 28.59 -2.80
CA LEU A 41 -10.17 27.36 -2.75
C LEU A 41 -10.60 26.88 -4.13
N GLN A 42 -11.07 27.79 -5.01
CA GLN A 42 -11.46 27.43 -6.38
C GLN A 42 -10.26 26.89 -7.18
N HIS A 43 -9.08 27.52 -7.07
CA HIS A 43 -7.86 27.05 -7.72
C HIS A 43 -7.42 25.70 -7.16
N THR A 44 -7.46 25.52 -5.84
CA THR A 44 -7.14 24.23 -5.21
C THR A 44 -8.04 23.11 -5.72
N ILE A 45 -9.36 23.36 -5.82
CA ILE A 45 -10.31 22.39 -6.38
C ILE A 45 -10.03 22.10 -7.87
N ALA A 46 -9.66 23.12 -8.63
CA ALA A 46 -9.30 22.94 -10.04
C ALA A 46 -8.06 22.04 -10.18
N HIS A 47 -7.02 22.30 -9.39
CA HIS A 47 -5.81 21.46 -9.38
C HIS A 47 -6.11 20.01 -8.97
N LEU A 48 -6.93 19.80 -7.93
CA LEU A 48 -7.33 18.43 -7.52
C LEU A 48 -8.00 17.68 -8.68
N ARG A 49 -8.86 18.34 -9.46
CA ARG A 49 -9.53 17.72 -10.62
C ARG A 49 -8.54 17.35 -11.73
N VAL A 50 -7.54 18.19 -11.96
CA VAL A 50 -6.47 17.88 -12.93
C VAL A 50 -5.68 16.66 -12.46
N TYR A 51 -5.29 16.62 -11.18
CA TYR A 51 -4.58 15.46 -10.64
C TYR A 51 -5.42 14.19 -10.66
N ASP A 52 -6.72 14.25 -10.37
CA ASP A 52 -7.61 13.10 -10.46
C ASP A 52 -7.66 12.54 -11.91
N GLN A 53 -7.65 13.43 -12.92
CA GLN A 53 -7.60 13.02 -14.31
C GLN A 53 -6.25 12.40 -14.66
N GLU A 54 -5.13 13.05 -14.33
CA GLU A 54 -3.77 12.55 -14.61
C GLU A 54 -3.51 11.20 -13.93
N ILE A 55 -3.98 11.04 -12.68
CA ILE A 55 -3.92 9.75 -11.97
C ILE A 55 -4.69 8.68 -12.73
N GLY A 56 -5.91 8.98 -13.19
CA GLY A 56 -6.72 8.02 -13.93
C GLY A 56 -6.07 7.59 -15.26
N GLU A 57 -5.41 8.51 -15.96
CA GLU A 57 -4.65 8.22 -17.18
C GLU A 57 -3.45 7.30 -16.89
N ILE A 58 -2.68 7.59 -15.83
CA ILE A 58 -1.55 6.77 -15.41
C ILE A 58 -2.01 5.37 -14.95
N GLU A 59 -3.08 5.29 -14.17
CA GLU A 59 -3.65 4.02 -13.71
C GLU A 59 -4.09 3.15 -14.90
N SER A 60 -4.73 3.75 -15.91
CA SER A 60 -5.13 3.03 -17.13
C SER A 60 -3.91 2.51 -17.92
N GLU A 61 -2.83 3.27 -17.96
CA GLU A 61 -1.60 2.82 -18.62
C GLU A 61 -0.89 1.70 -17.84
N ILE A 62 -0.87 1.79 -16.51
CA ILE A 62 -0.36 0.72 -15.65
C ILE A 62 -1.15 -0.59 -15.88
N GLU A 63 -2.48 -0.52 -16.00
CA GLU A 63 -3.31 -1.70 -16.28
C GLU A 63 -2.92 -2.38 -17.60
N LYS A 64 -2.75 -1.62 -18.66
CA LYS A 64 -2.30 -2.17 -19.97
C LYS A 64 -0.94 -2.86 -19.87
N ILE A 65 0.04 -2.18 -19.23
CA ILE A 65 1.38 -2.75 -19.05
C ILE A 65 1.32 -4.03 -18.22
N MET A 66 0.51 -4.06 -17.17
CA MET A 66 0.37 -5.23 -16.30
C MET A 66 -0.30 -6.40 -17.00
N ASP A 67 -1.24 -6.14 -17.91
CA ASP A 67 -1.87 -7.16 -18.75
C ASP A 67 -0.85 -7.76 -19.73
N ASP A 68 0.00 -6.93 -20.32
CA ASP A 68 1.08 -7.38 -21.21
C ASP A 68 2.13 -8.21 -20.44
N VAL A 69 2.50 -7.80 -19.25
CA VAL A 69 3.46 -8.52 -18.38
C VAL A 69 2.90 -9.86 -17.93
N ASN A 70 1.58 -9.96 -17.77
CA ASN A 70 0.85 -11.16 -17.35
C ASN A 70 1.47 -11.88 -16.13
N SER A 71 1.89 -11.09 -15.13
CA SER A 71 2.50 -11.63 -13.91
C SER A 71 1.46 -12.31 -13.01
N PRO A 72 1.78 -13.42 -12.36
CA PRO A 72 0.89 -14.08 -11.40
C PRO A 72 0.70 -13.28 -10.10
N ILE A 73 1.43 -12.20 -9.85
CA ILE A 73 1.48 -11.47 -8.59
C ILE A 73 0.08 -10.99 -8.12
N THR A 74 -0.76 -10.56 -9.05
CA THR A 74 -2.11 -10.06 -8.76
C THR A 74 -3.10 -11.16 -8.38
N SER A 75 -2.72 -12.43 -8.55
CA SER A 75 -3.55 -13.55 -8.08
C SER A 75 -3.50 -13.74 -6.57
N VAL A 76 -2.57 -13.10 -5.87
CA VAL A 76 -2.49 -13.14 -4.40
C VAL A 76 -3.58 -12.25 -3.81
N PRO A 77 -4.50 -12.78 -2.96
CA PRO A 77 -5.54 -11.99 -2.33
C PRO A 77 -4.94 -10.82 -1.52
N GLY A 78 -5.34 -9.61 -1.85
CA GLY A 78 -4.84 -8.38 -1.21
C GLY A 78 -3.70 -7.68 -1.94
N ILE A 79 -3.24 -8.20 -3.08
CA ILE A 79 -2.34 -7.48 -3.99
C ILE A 79 -3.15 -6.93 -5.16
N GLY A 80 -3.40 -5.63 -5.13
CA GLY A 80 -4.04 -4.92 -6.23
C GLY A 80 -3.05 -4.57 -7.35
N MET A 81 -3.59 -4.23 -8.53
CA MET A 81 -2.86 -3.93 -9.76
C MET A 81 -1.72 -2.93 -9.52
N GLN A 82 -2.00 -1.77 -8.93
CA GLN A 82 -1.02 -0.71 -8.71
C GLN A 82 0.13 -1.14 -7.81
N MET A 83 -0.15 -1.80 -6.68
CA MET A 83 0.90 -2.26 -5.78
C MET A 83 1.69 -3.44 -6.37
N GLY A 84 1.03 -4.30 -7.14
CA GLY A 84 1.68 -5.34 -7.93
C GLY A 84 2.66 -4.74 -8.93
N ALA A 85 2.23 -3.72 -9.68
CA ALA A 85 3.07 -2.99 -10.63
C ALA A 85 4.29 -2.35 -9.95
N VAL A 86 4.12 -1.71 -8.79
CA VAL A 86 5.24 -1.14 -8.03
C VAL A 86 6.25 -2.22 -7.63
N ILE A 87 5.78 -3.37 -7.16
CA ILE A 87 6.67 -4.47 -6.77
C ILE A 87 7.45 -4.99 -7.99
N LEU A 88 6.76 -5.21 -9.12
CA LEU A 88 7.39 -5.68 -10.34
C LEU A 88 8.39 -4.67 -10.91
N ALA A 89 8.03 -3.39 -10.96
CA ALA A 89 8.90 -2.32 -11.46
C ALA A 89 10.17 -2.18 -10.61
N GLU A 90 10.06 -2.24 -9.29
CA GLU A 90 11.20 -2.12 -8.37
C GLU A 90 12.12 -3.36 -8.39
N ILE A 91 11.55 -4.55 -8.55
CA ILE A 91 12.32 -5.79 -8.63
C ILE A 91 12.89 -5.97 -10.04
N GLY A 92 12.17 -5.56 -11.09
CA GLY A 92 12.47 -5.87 -12.48
C GLY A 92 12.26 -7.35 -12.74
N SER A 93 13.33 -8.14 -12.78
CA SER A 93 13.23 -9.60 -12.93
C SER A 93 13.57 -10.32 -11.63
N PHE A 94 12.68 -11.21 -11.19
CA PHE A 94 12.96 -12.07 -10.02
C PHE A 94 14.13 -13.01 -10.25
N ARG A 95 14.43 -13.37 -11.50
CA ARG A 95 15.55 -14.24 -11.88
C ARG A 95 16.93 -13.60 -11.66
N ARG A 96 17.00 -12.28 -11.48
CA ARG A 96 18.27 -11.59 -11.13
C ARG A 96 18.70 -11.79 -9.68
N PHE A 97 17.84 -12.38 -8.87
CA PHE A 97 18.13 -12.65 -7.46
C PHE A 97 18.27 -14.16 -7.25
N ASP A 98 19.34 -14.59 -6.62
CA ASP A 98 19.62 -16.01 -6.32
C ASP A 98 18.65 -16.59 -5.27
N SER A 99 17.99 -15.73 -4.49
CA SER A 99 17.07 -16.15 -3.44
C SER A 99 16.10 -15.03 -3.03
N PRO A 100 14.95 -15.36 -2.43
CA PRO A 100 14.00 -14.37 -1.91
C PRO A 100 14.60 -13.53 -0.78
N ASP A 101 15.59 -14.02 -0.03
CA ASP A 101 16.28 -13.26 1.02
C ASP A 101 17.14 -12.11 0.40
N LYS A 102 17.62 -12.25 -0.84
CA LYS A 102 18.29 -11.16 -1.58
C LYS A 102 17.30 -10.04 -1.95
N ILE A 103 16.04 -10.37 -2.28
CA ILE A 103 14.99 -9.37 -2.51
C ILE A 103 14.69 -8.61 -1.22
N LEU A 104 14.63 -9.30 -0.08
CA LEU A 104 14.45 -8.64 1.22
C LEU A 104 15.61 -7.71 1.56
N ALA A 105 16.84 -8.12 1.26
CA ALA A 105 18.00 -7.26 1.41
C ALA A 105 17.94 -6.04 0.49
N TYR A 106 17.55 -6.23 -0.78
CA TYR A 106 17.36 -5.16 -1.75
C TYR A 106 16.27 -4.17 -1.32
N ALA A 107 15.21 -4.63 -0.66
CA ALA A 107 14.19 -3.79 -0.04
C ALA A 107 14.65 -3.13 1.29
N GLY A 108 15.86 -3.47 1.78
CA GLY A 108 16.36 -3.01 3.08
C GLY A 108 15.57 -3.54 4.26
N MET A 109 15.04 -4.76 4.13
CA MET A 109 14.23 -5.43 5.15
C MET A 109 15.01 -6.53 5.90
N SER A 110 16.29 -6.67 5.63
CA SER A 110 17.17 -7.55 6.40
C SER A 110 17.45 -6.99 7.79
N PRO A 111 17.61 -7.86 8.80
CA PRO A 111 18.06 -7.42 10.11
C PRO A 111 19.51 -6.95 10.03
N SER A 112 19.83 -5.84 10.67
CA SER A 112 21.22 -5.41 10.83
C SER A 112 21.94 -6.37 11.76
N THR A 113 23.11 -6.84 11.34
CA THR A 113 24.02 -7.61 12.18
C THR A 113 25.12 -6.68 12.67
N TYR A 114 25.21 -6.51 13.98
CA TYR A 114 26.33 -5.82 14.60
C TYR A 114 27.22 -6.87 15.26
N GLN A 115 28.30 -7.21 14.58
CA GLN A 115 29.33 -8.12 15.12
C GLN A 115 30.68 -7.42 15.05
N SER A 116 31.34 -7.30 16.18
CA SER A 116 32.72 -6.82 16.27
C SER A 116 33.50 -7.78 17.15
N GLY A 117 34.31 -8.62 16.53
CA GLY A 117 35.07 -9.66 17.24
C GLY A 117 34.16 -10.63 18.00
N LYS A 118 34.32 -10.74 19.32
CA LYS A 118 33.51 -11.60 20.19
C LYS A 118 32.18 -10.96 20.65
N LEU A 119 31.94 -9.68 20.32
CA LEU A 119 30.73 -8.96 20.71
C LEU A 119 29.62 -9.16 19.65
N THR A 120 28.55 -9.84 20.03
CA THR A 120 27.35 -9.96 19.26
C THR A 120 26.29 -9.00 19.83
N GLY A 121 25.85 -8.03 19.03
CA GLY A 121 24.79 -7.10 19.46
C GLY A 121 23.48 -7.84 19.73
N SER A 122 22.92 -7.67 20.91
CA SER A 122 21.63 -8.28 21.33
C SER A 122 20.40 -7.68 20.64
N TYR A 123 20.57 -6.60 19.88
CA TYR A 123 19.46 -5.87 19.26
C TYR A 123 19.68 -5.69 17.76
N SER A 124 18.89 -6.40 16.96
CA SER A 124 18.91 -6.23 15.51
C SER A 124 17.76 -5.30 15.08
N ARG A 125 18.08 -4.28 14.30
CA ARG A 125 17.12 -3.39 13.65
C ARG A 125 17.05 -3.70 12.17
N MET A 126 15.93 -3.33 11.53
CA MET A 126 15.85 -3.37 10.07
C MET A 126 16.85 -2.37 9.48
N GLU A 127 17.70 -2.79 8.54
CA GLU A 127 18.76 -1.96 7.96
C GLU A 127 18.23 -0.72 7.24
N LYS A 128 17.09 -0.84 6.57
CA LYS A 128 16.46 0.19 5.73
C LYS A 128 17.35 0.74 4.60
N ARG A 129 18.49 0.13 4.33
CA ARG A 129 19.32 0.37 3.16
C ARG A 129 18.70 -0.38 1.97
N GLY A 130 18.43 0.34 0.87
CA GLY A 130 17.80 -0.26 -0.31
C GLY A 130 16.53 0.45 -0.73
N SER A 131 15.75 -0.14 -1.66
CA SER A 131 14.57 0.51 -2.19
C SER A 131 13.50 0.79 -1.12
N ARG A 132 13.25 2.07 -0.88
CA ARG A 132 12.16 2.49 0.01
C ARG A 132 10.78 2.21 -0.59
N TYR A 133 10.67 2.26 -1.92
CA TYR A 133 9.41 2.04 -2.64
C TYR A 133 9.03 0.57 -2.58
N LEU A 134 9.97 -0.34 -2.85
CA LEU A 134 9.75 -1.77 -2.70
C LEU A 134 9.38 -2.14 -1.26
N ARG A 135 10.10 -1.61 -0.28
CA ARG A 135 9.79 -1.84 1.14
C ARG A 135 8.39 -1.35 1.50
N TYR A 136 8.01 -0.15 1.05
CA TYR A 136 6.67 0.40 1.25
C TYR A 136 5.60 -0.50 0.64
N ALA A 137 5.75 -0.89 -0.63
CA ALA A 137 4.80 -1.73 -1.34
C ALA A 137 4.65 -3.09 -0.65
N LEU A 138 5.75 -3.80 -0.40
CA LEU A 138 5.74 -5.10 0.29
C LEU A 138 5.07 -5.04 1.67
N PHE A 139 5.35 -3.98 2.43
CA PHE A 139 4.78 -3.84 3.77
C PHE A 139 3.26 -3.60 3.71
N ASN A 140 2.81 -2.74 2.80
CA ASN A 140 1.38 -2.43 2.66
C ASN A 140 0.60 -3.62 2.11
N VAL A 141 1.04 -4.24 1.01
CA VAL A 141 0.32 -5.41 0.46
C VAL A 141 0.25 -6.55 1.46
N THR A 142 1.31 -6.77 2.25
CA THR A 142 1.30 -7.83 3.28
C THR A 142 0.19 -7.62 4.31
N ARG A 143 -0.14 -6.39 4.67
CA ARG A 143 -1.25 -6.10 5.60
C ARG A 143 -2.59 -6.54 5.00
N TYR A 144 -2.81 -6.28 3.71
CA TYR A 144 -4.01 -6.72 3.00
C TYR A 144 -4.01 -8.24 2.80
N VAL A 145 -2.88 -8.83 2.41
CA VAL A 145 -2.75 -10.29 2.31
C VAL A 145 -3.07 -10.97 3.65
N CYS A 146 -2.56 -10.43 4.76
CA CYS A 146 -2.91 -10.93 6.10
C CYS A 146 -4.38 -10.72 6.49
N HIS A 147 -5.12 -9.87 5.77
CA HIS A 147 -6.55 -9.68 5.99
C HIS A 147 -7.39 -10.63 5.13
N TYR A 148 -6.99 -10.86 3.89
CA TYR A 148 -7.79 -11.60 2.91
C TYR A 148 -7.42 -13.09 2.79
N ASP A 149 -6.19 -13.46 3.15
CA ASP A 149 -5.73 -14.85 3.07
C ASP A 149 -5.71 -15.52 4.44
N PRO A 150 -6.47 -16.63 4.65
CA PRO A 150 -6.55 -17.33 5.93
C PRO A 150 -5.21 -17.85 6.45
N GLY A 151 -4.34 -18.33 5.56
CA GLY A 151 -3.01 -18.85 5.92
C GLY A 151 -2.07 -17.77 6.43
N PHE A 152 -2.15 -16.53 5.84
CA PHE A 152 -1.40 -15.38 6.34
C PHE A 152 -2.02 -14.79 7.60
N THR A 153 -3.36 -14.79 7.71
CA THR A 153 -4.07 -14.38 8.94
C THR A 153 -3.64 -15.25 10.14
N ALA A 154 -3.65 -16.57 9.96
CA ALA A 154 -3.23 -17.52 10.98
C ALA A 154 -1.75 -17.33 11.35
N TYR A 155 -0.88 -17.12 10.34
CA TYR A 155 0.54 -16.86 10.56
C TYR A 155 0.79 -15.57 11.35
N LEU A 156 0.12 -14.48 11.00
CA LEU A 156 0.22 -13.21 11.73
C LEU A 156 -0.26 -13.37 13.18
N SER A 157 -1.40 -14.03 13.38
CA SER A 157 -1.96 -14.32 14.71
C SER A 157 -0.99 -15.13 15.56
N LYS A 158 -0.36 -16.18 14.98
CA LYS A 158 0.70 -16.94 15.65
C LYS A 158 1.83 -16.04 16.12
N LYS A 159 2.35 -15.16 15.23
CA LYS A 159 3.47 -14.26 15.58
C LYS A 159 3.08 -13.24 16.66
N ARG A 160 1.81 -12.82 16.69
CA ARG A 160 1.29 -11.96 17.75
C ARG A 160 1.19 -12.70 19.10
N LYS A 161 0.74 -13.95 19.08
CA LYS A 161 0.68 -14.81 20.29
C LYS A 161 2.07 -15.12 20.86
N GLU A 162 3.12 -15.15 20.01
CA GLU A 162 4.53 -15.25 20.43
C GLU A 162 5.05 -13.94 21.11
N GLY A 163 4.18 -12.99 21.42
CA GLY A 163 4.53 -11.71 22.08
C GLY A 163 5.17 -10.66 21.17
N LYS A 164 5.26 -10.89 19.85
CA LYS A 164 5.86 -9.92 18.93
C LYS A 164 4.99 -8.69 18.75
N HIS A 165 5.62 -7.51 18.76
CA HIS A 165 4.93 -6.27 18.39
C HIS A 165 4.35 -6.38 16.96
N TYR A 166 3.22 -5.71 16.69
CA TYR A 166 2.50 -5.81 15.42
C TYR A 166 3.39 -5.60 14.19
N TYR A 167 4.20 -4.55 14.16
CA TYR A 167 5.09 -4.27 13.03
C TYR A 167 6.19 -5.33 12.84
N VAL A 168 6.66 -5.93 13.92
CA VAL A 168 7.61 -7.05 13.86
C VAL A 168 6.91 -8.29 13.29
N ALA A 169 5.68 -8.58 13.74
CA ALA A 169 4.89 -9.70 13.22
C ALA A 169 4.59 -9.53 11.71
N ILE A 170 4.22 -8.31 11.27
CA ILE A 170 4.06 -8.01 9.83
C ILE A 170 5.37 -8.20 9.07
N SER A 171 6.52 -7.79 9.60
CA SER A 171 7.82 -8.01 8.94
C SER A 171 8.12 -9.50 8.72
N HIS A 172 7.72 -10.37 9.64
CA HIS A 172 7.79 -11.81 9.43
C HIS A 172 6.83 -12.29 8.33
N ALA A 173 5.63 -11.73 8.25
CA ALA A 173 4.68 -12.04 7.18
C ALA A 173 5.20 -11.53 5.82
N VAL A 174 5.85 -10.36 5.74
CA VAL A 174 6.52 -9.89 4.51
C VAL A 174 7.55 -10.90 4.04
N LYS A 175 8.39 -11.42 4.94
CA LYS A 175 9.39 -12.44 4.59
C LYS A 175 8.73 -13.68 3.98
N ARG A 176 7.59 -14.13 4.53
CA ARG A 176 6.81 -15.23 3.97
C ARG A 176 6.24 -14.87 2.60
N LEU A 177 5.66 -13.67 2.45
CA LEU A 177 5.08 -13.21 1.19
C LEU A 177 6.13 -13.14 0.08
N VAL A 178 7.30 -12.56 0.34
CA VAL A 178 8.39 -12.46 -0.66
C VAL A 178 8.82 -13.84 -1.16
N ARG A 179 8.85 -14.86 -0.28
CA ARG A 179 9.14 -16.24 -0.69
C ARG A 179 8.06 -16.83 -1.60
N VAL A 180 6.80 -16.53 -1.30
CA VAL A 180 5.67 -16.93 -2.15
C VAL A 180 5.75 -16.24 -3.51
N LEU A 181 5.91 -14.93 -3.54
CA LEU A 181 6.05 -14.15 -4.78
C LEU A 181 7.22 -14.63 -5.63
N TYR A 182 8.37 -14.88 -4.98
CA TYR A 182 9.55 -15.41 -5.67
C TYR A 182 9.25 -16.76 -6.33
N ALA A 183 8.64 -17.69 -5.61
CA ALA A 183 8.30 -19.01 -6.14
C ALA A 183 7.29 -18.91 -7.30
N MET A 184 6.29 -18.05 -7.18
CA MET A 184 5.29 -17.81 -8.23
C MET A 184 5.90 -17.23 -9.50
N GLU A 185 6.73 -16.19 -9.37
CA GLU A 185 7.36 -15.52 -10.52
C GLU A 185 8.41 -16.40 -11.22
N ILE A 186 9.08 -17.29 -10.49
CA ILE A 186 10.04 -18.24 -11.09
C ILE A 186 9.31 -19.38 -11.82
N SER A 187 8.20 -19.88 -11.23
CA SER A 187 7.44 -21.02 -11.79
C SER A 187 6.36 -20.60 -12.80
N GLY A 188 5.90 -19.34 -12.79
CA GLY A 188 4.76 -18.87 -13.55
C GLY A 188 3.39 -19.31 -12.97
N ASN A 189 3.37 -19.99 -11.82
CA ASN A 189 2.14 -20.48 -11.24
C ASN A 189 1.37 -19.38 -10.51
N ARG A 190 0.04 -19.41 -10.63
CA ARG A 190 -0.84 -18.51 -9.85
C ARG A 190 -0.91 -18.96 -8.40
N TYR A 191 -1.25 -18.02 -7.52
CA TYR A 191 -1.44 -18.27 -6.09
C TYR A 191 -2.57 -19.26 -5.84
N GLN A 192 -2.33 -20.22 -4.97
CA GLN A 192 -3.34 -21.15 -4.47
C GLN A 192 -3.46 -20.94 -2.96
N THR A 193 -4.68 -20.63 -2.52
CA THR A 193 -5.00 -20.52 -1.09
C THR A 193 -4.87 -21.90 -0.45
N ALA A 194 -4.10 -21.99 0.63
CA ALA A 194 -3.91 -23.24 1.37
C ALA A 194 -5.11 -23.54 2.26
#